data_b0992b72cf1a62af0842412a34d0f537
#
_entry.id   b0992b72cf1a62af0842412a34d0f537
#
_cell.length_a   1.000
_cell.length_b   1.000
_cell.length_c   1.000
_cell.angle_alpha   90.00
_cell.angle_beta   90.00
_cell.angle_gamma   90.00
#
_symmetry.space_group_name_H-M   'P 1'
#
loop_
_entity.id
_entity.type
_entity.pdbx_description
1 polymer ?
#
loop_
_entity_poly.entity_id
_entity_poly.type
_entity_poly.pdbx_seq_one_letter_code
_entity_poly.pdbx_strand_id
1 'polypeptide(L)'
;MEFWHFGVPSVTGIEALAQKCEQLGFDGLTLTDSQNLSNETYIALTLAARATSTLMLGPGVTNPLTRHAAVTASAIATLQEVSEGRAILGIGRGDSSLFNIGHKPVPPSTFQNYIEALQVYLNGRSLDTNGYESQLKWLNNANIDKVPIDVAATGPKIIGMGAINAERVSFALGGDVDRIGWGINQVKRSLVSNTRTIDAKPSLGVYLNICVHDDVKRAAELVRPGVGIFAHFTGMPGANREHVNQADQSTFDNLGSGYDKARHGKGDAAHAQDMSLEFIDRFSVIGPPEVCIKKLKDIRALGIERVSVIGPRPDQFGAEAEHALERFASDVIPAFRS
;
A
#
# COMPACT_ATOMS: atom_id res chain seq x y z
N MET A 1 8.29 -14.45 3.07
CA MET A 1 7.78 -13.21 2.44
C MET A 1 6.27 -13.24 2.53
N GLU A 2 5.65 -12.20 3.10
CA GLU A 2 4.19 -12.08 3.19
C GLU A 2 3.60 -11.55 1.88
N PHE A 3 2.39 -12.01 1.52
CA PHE A 3 1.62 -11.54 0.38
C PHE A 3 0.26 -11.01 0.84
N TRP A 4 0.00 -9.74 0.57
CA TRP A 4 -1.21 -9.05 0.95
C TRP A 4 -2.01 -8.68 -0.28
N HIS A 5 -3.27 -9.08 -0.35
CA HIS A 5 -4.14 -8.64 -1.44
C HIS A 5 -4.51 -7.16 -1.27
N PHE A 6 -4.44 -6.40 -2.36
CA PHE A 6 -4.85 -5.00 -2.40
C PHE A 6 -6.23 -4.89 -3.06
N GLY A 7 -7.24 -4.51 -2.29
CA GLY A 7 -8.63 -4.47 -2.70
C GLY A 7 -9.28 -3.09 -2.64
N VAL A 8 -10.48 -3.01 -3.22
CA VAL A 8 -11.37 -1.85 -3.12
C VAL A 8 -12.54 -2.23 -2.21
N PRO A 9 -12.90 -1.42 -1.20
CA PRO A 9 -13.98 -1.76 -0.29
C PRO A 9 -15.35 -1.82 -0.98
N SER A 10 -16.07 -2.90 -0.72
CA SER A 10 -17.46 -3.10 -1.14
C SER A 10 -18.19 -3.82 0.00
N VAL A 11 -19.07 -3.12 0.70
CA VAL A 11 -19.75 -3.70 1.88
C VAL A 11 -20.61 -4.92 1.56
N THR A 12 -21.02 -5.09 0.31
CA THR A 12 -21.81 -6.26 -0.12
C THR A 12 -20.97 -7.46 -0.57
N GLY A 13 -19.67 -7.26 -0.84
CA GLY A 13 -18.79 -8.33 -1.36
C GLY A 13 -17.54 -8.59 -0.52
N ILE A 14 -17.29 -7.76 0.51
CA ILE A 14 -16.03 -7.80 1.24
C ILE A 14 -15.82 -9.07 2.04
N GLU A 15 -16.87 -9.62 2.64
CA GLU A 15 -16.78 -10.86 3.41
C GLU A 15 -16.34 -12.03 2.51
N ALA A 16 -16.95 -12.17 1.34
CA ALA A 16 -16.59 -13.21 0.38
C ALA A 16 -15.16 -13.00 -0.16
N LEU A 17 -14.76 -11.75 -0.45
CA LEU A 17 -13.39 -11.45 -0.87
C LEU A 17 -12.38 -11.80 0.22
N ALA A 18 -12.63 -11.41 1.47
CA ALA A 18 -11.73 -11.68 2.59
C ALA A 18 -11.58 -13.17 2.85
N GLN A 19 -12.68 -13.94 2.84
CA GLN A 19 -12.66 -15.38 2.95
C GLN A 19 -11.90 -16.03 1.79
N LYS A 20 -12.10 -15.56 0.55
CA LYS A 20 -11.35 -16.03 -0.63
C LYS A 20 -9.85 -15.76 -0.46
N CYS A 21 -9.44 -14.58 -0.01
CA CYS A 21 -8.03 -14.25 0.24
C CYS A 21 -7.42 -15.19 1.31
N GLU A 22 -8.12 -15.42 2.42
CA GLU A 22 -7.68 -16.33 3.47
C GLU A 22 -7.52 -17.76 2.95
N GLN A 23 -8.50 -18.29 2.21
CA GLN A 23 -8.48 -19.62 1.60
C GLN A 23 -7.35 -19.79 0.56
N LEU A 24 -7.06 -18.73 -0.20
CA LEU A 24 -5.98 -18.71 -1.18
C LEU A 24 -4.59 -18.56 -0.54
N GLY A 25 -4.50 -18.40 0.79
CA GLY A 25 -3.24 -18.32 1.52
C GLY A 25 -2.56 -16.97 1.48
N PHE A 26 -3.29 -15.87 1.25
CA PHE A 26 -2.77 -14.54 1.49
C PHE A 26 -2.61 -14.28 2.99
N ASP A 27 -1.56 -13.53 3.35
CA ASP A 27 -1.28 -13.15 4.75
C ASP A 27 -2.13 -11.96 5.20
N GLY A 28 -2.61 -11.15 4.26
CA GLY A 28 -3.40 -9.98 4.59
C GLY A 28 -4.23 -9.44 3.42
N LEU A 29 -5.13 -8.54 3.77
CA LEU A 29 -5.97 -7.76 2.87
C LEU A 29 -5.88 -6.29 3.24
N THR A 30 -5.51 -5.45 2.28
CA THR A 30 -5.61 -4.00 2.44
C THR A 30 -6.68 -3.42 1.54
N LEU A 31 -7.43 -2.45 2.05
CA LEU A 31 -8.50 -1.79 1.32
C LEU A 31 -8.19 -0.30 1.10
N THR A 32 -8.47 0.20 -0.11
CA THR A 32 -8.33 1.63 -0.41
C THR A 32 -9.25 2.48 0.47
N ASP A 33 -8.77 3.65 0.91
CA ASP A 33 -9.57 4.63 1.66
C ASP A 33 -9.80 5.88 0.80
N SER A 34 -10.78 5.79 -0.10
CA SER A 34 -11.12 6.82 -1.08
C SER A 34 -12.63 7.04 -1.09
N GLN A 35 -13.11 7.86 -0.17
CA GLN A 35 -14.52 8.03 0.21
C GLN A 35 -15.47 8.39 -0.94
N ASN A 36 -14.99 9.04 -2.01
CA ASN A 36 -15.80 9.39 -3.19
C ASN A 36 -15.71 8.34 -4.32
N LEU A 37 -14.88 7.30 -4.16
CA LEU A 37 -14.63 6.27 -5.17
C LEU A 37 -15.08 4.88 -4.74
N SER A 38 -15.27 4.65 -3.43
CA SER A 38 -15.61 3.35 -2.85
C SER A 38 -16.39 3.50 -1.55
N ASN A 39 -16.86 2.39 -1.00
CA ASN A 39 -17.50 2.36 0.31
C ASN A 39 -16.49 2.74 1.43
N GLU A 40 -17.02 3.01 2.64
CA GLU A 40 -16.23 3.36 3.80
C GLU A 40 -15.32 2.20 4.22
N THR A 41 -14.04 2.48 4.34
CA THR A 41 -12.99 1.47 4.50
C THR A 41 -13.03 0.76 5.84
N TYR A 42 -13.22 1.47 6.96
CA TYR A 42 -13.21 0.84 8.28
C TYR A 42 -14.46 -0.03 8.53
N ILE A 43 -15.60 0.35 7.94
CA ILE A 43 -16.80 -0.49 7.96
C ILE A 43 -16.52 -1.80 7.19
N ALA A 44 -15.97 -1.70 5.99
CA ALA A 44 -15.64 -2.88 5.18
C ALA A 44 -14.59 -3.77 5.86
N LEU A 45 -13.53 -3.18 6.44
CA LEU A 45 -12.52 -3.93 7.20
C LEU A 45 -13.10 -4.64 8.43
N THR A 46 -14.07 -4.03 9.11
CA THR A 46 -14.76 -4.67 10.24
C THR A 46 -15.56 -5.89 9.80
N LEU A 47 -16.26 -5.82 8.66
CA LEU A 47 -16.96 -6.97 8.09
C LEU A 47 -15.96 -8.07 7.68
N ALA A 48 -14.84 -7.71 7.02
CA ALA A 48 -13.78 -8.64 6.68
C ALA A 48 -13.18 -9.33 7.93
N ALA A 49 -12.95 -8.58 9.01
CA ALA A 49 -12.43 -9.10 10.27
C ALA A 49 -13.35 -10.17 10.89
N ARG A 50 -14.66 -9.94 10.80
CA ARG A 50 -15.68 -10.88 11.31
C ARG A 50 -15.81 -12.14 10.45
N ALA A 51 -15.45 -12.05 9.17
CA ALA A 51 -15.55 -13.15 8.21
C ALA A 51 -14.30 -14.03 8.12
N THR A 52 -13.18 -13.64 8.77
CA THR A 52 -11.88 -14.31 8.70
C THR A 52 -11.28 -14.54 10.08
N SER A 53 -10.31 -15.44 10.18
CA SER A 53 -9.70 -15.85 11.45
C SER A 53 -8.20 -15.56 11.54
N THR A 54 -7.49 -15.51 10.42
CA THR A 54 -6.02 -15.37 10.36
C THR A 54 -5.56 -14.20 9.50
N LEU A 55 -6.42 -13.72 8.59
CA LEU A 55 -6.08 -12.68 7.61
C LEU A 55 -5.81 -11.35 8.32
N MET A 56 -4.62 -10.78 8.13
CA MET A 56 -4.30 -9.43 8.59
C MET A 56 -5.07 -8.40 7.77
N LEU A 57 -5.46 -7.26 8.38
CA LEU A 57 -6.40 -6.32 7.78
C LEU A 57 -5.97 -4.86 8.00
N GLY A 58 -6.12 -4.02 6.99
CA GLY A 58 -5.85 -2.60 7.16
C GLY A 58 -6.21 -1.73 5.96
N PRO A 59 -6.22 -0.40 6.12
CA PRO A 59 -6.33 0.50 4.97
C PRO A 59 -5.06 0.47 4.13
N GLY A 60 -5.20 0.51 2.81
CA GLY A 60 -4.09 0.58 1.86
C GLY A 60 -4.26 1.72 0.85
N VAL A 61 -4.17 3.00 1.22
CA VAL A 61 -3.84 3.56 2.54
C VAL A 61 -4.81 4.68 2.93
N THR A 62 -4.95 4.93 4.23
CA THR A 62 -5.62 6.16 4.71
C THR A 62 -4.72 7.39 4.61
N ASN A 63 -5.22 8.55 5.01
CA ASN A 63 -4.51 9.83 4.91
C ASN A 63 -4.81 10.75 6.10
N PRO A 64 -3.98 11.79 6.37
CA PRO A 64 -4.12 12.66 7.53
C PRO A 64 -5.25 13.69 7.45
N LEU A 65 -5.87 13.89 6.28
CA LEU A 65 -6.81 15.01 6.10
C LEU A 65 -8.27 14.61 6.32
N THR A 66 -8.64 13.40 5.92
CA THR A 66 -10.04 12.95 5.94
C THR A 66 -10.56 12.62 7.35
N ARG A 67 -9.64 12.35 8.29
CA ARG A 67 -9.98 12.08 9.69
C ARG A 67 -8.95 12.69 10.64
N HIS A 68 -9.39 13.21 11.77
CA HIS A 68 -8.50 13.61 12.87
C HIS A 68 -7.71 12.40 13.40
N ALA A 69 -6.46 12.59 13.84
CA ALA A 69 -5.60 11.50 14.32
C ALA A 69 -6.25 10.65 15.42
N ALA A 70 -6.97 11.26 16.36
CA ALA A 70 -7.71 10.52 17.39
C ALA A 70 -8.82 9.62 16.80
N VAL A 71 -9.49 10.07 15.73
CA VAL A 71 -10.55 9.30 15.06
C VAL A 71 -9.94 8.11 14.31
N THR A 72 -8.84 8.33 13.59
CA THR A 72 -8.12 7.25 12.90
C THR A 72 -7.56 6.22 13.89
N ALA A 73 -6.94 6.70 14.98
CA ALA A 73 -6.40 5.81 16.02
C ALA A 73 -7.52 4.99 16.69
N SER A 74 -8.66 5.62 17.02
CA SER A 74 -9.81 4.91 17.59
C SER A 74 -10.37 3.86 16.63
N ALA A 75 -10.53 4.20 15.33
CA ALA A 75 -11.08 3.29 14.33
C ALA A 75 -10.18 2.06 14.14
N ILE A 76 -8.86 2.25 13.99
CA ILE A 76 -7.95 1.13 13.79
C ILE A 76 -7.75 0.28 15.06
N ALA A 77 -7.74 0.90 16.23
CA ALA A 77 -7.69 0.17 17.49
C ALA A 77 -8.98 -0.65 17.74
N THR A 78 -10.14 -0.13 17.33
CA THR A 78 -11.39 -0.92 17.34
C THR A 78 -11.30 -2.10 16.37
N LEU A 79 -10.72 -1.91 15.17
CA LEU A 79 -10.46 -3.01 14.24
C LEU A 79 -9.50 -4.04 14.85
N GLN A 80 -8.47 -3.60 15.58
CA GLN A 80 -7.54 -4.49 16.30
C GLN A 80 -8.26 -5.38 17.30
N GLU A 81 -9.19 -4.81 18.07
CA GLU A 81 -9.99 -5.55 19.03
C GLU A 81 -10.93 -6.55 18.34
N VAL A 82 -11.69 -6.09 17.33
CA VAL A 82 -12.64 -6.95 16.58
C VAL A 82 -11.93 -8.08 15.83
N SER A 83 -10.73 -7.84 15.34
CA SER A 83 -9.93 -8.83 14.61
C SER A 83 -9.02 -9.67 15.49
N GLU A 84 -9.04 -9.48 16.83
CA GLU A 84 -8.17 -10.21 17.76
C GLU A 84 -6.67 -10.06 17.40
N GLY A 85 -6.21 -8.82 17.16
CA GLY A 85 -4.81 -8.53 16.97
C GLY A 85 -4.32 -8.50 15.51
N ARG A 86 -5.23 -8.54 14.51
CA ARG A 86 -4.87 -8.63 13.08
C ARG A 86 -4.90 -7.30 12.32
N ALA A 87 -4.95 -6.13 13.00
CA ALA A 87 -5.01 -4.85 12.32
C ALA A 87 -3.63 -4.26 12.03
N ILE A 88 -3.50 -3.58 10.89
CA ILE A 88 -2.36 -2.75 10.47
C ILE A 88 -2.89 -1.41 9.99
N LEU A 89 -2.24 -0.31 10.38
CA LEU A 89 -2.60 1.02 9.88
C LEU A 89 -1.71 1.42 8.71
N GLY A 90 -2.13 1.12 7.49
CA GLY A 90 -1.49 1.66 6.28
C GLY A 90 -1.85 3.13 6.08
N ILE A 91 -0.84 4.01 5.95
CA ILE A 91 -1.03 5.46 5.81
C ILE A 91 -0.09 6.09 4.79
N GLY A 92 -0.62 7.04 4.01
CA GLY A 92 0.11 7.87 3.06
C GLY A 92 -0.30 9.33 3.16
N ARG A 93 0.37 10.19 2.37
CA ARG A 93 0.05 11.64 2.36
C ARG A 93 -1.31 11.98 1.73
N GLY A 94 -1.93 11.02 1.06
CA GLY A 94 -3.12 11.18 0.25
C GLY A 94 -2.80 11.65 -1.18
N ASP A 95 -3.61 11.22 -2.13
CA ASP A 95 -3.59 11.65 -3.54
C ASP A 95 -5.00 11.63 -4.13
N SER A 96 -5.45 10.55 -4.77
CA SER A 96 -6.75 10.44 -5.43
C SER A 96 -7.93 10.66 -4.48
N SER A 97 -7.86 10.14 -3.25
CA SER A 97 -8.87 10.37 -2.23
C SER A 97 -9.04 11.86 -1.91
N LEU A 98 -7.93 12.61 -1.82
CA LEU A 98 -7.94 14.03 -1.52
C LEU A 98 -8.33 14.87 -2.73
N PHE A 99 -7.87 14.49 -3.92
CA PHE A 99 -8.26 15.17 -5.16
C PHE A 99 -9.78 15.20 -5.35
N ASN A 100 -10.45 14.08 -5.10
CA ASN A 100 -11.91 13.95 -5.28
C ASN A 100 -12.74 14.77 -4.26
N ILE A 101 -12.11 15.36 -3.26
CA ILE A 101 -12.72 16.30 -2.30
C ILE A 101 -12.09 17.70 -2.37
N GLY A 102 -11.37 18.00 -3.46
CA GLY A 102 -10.81 19.33 -3.74
C GLY A 102 -9.52 19.66 -2.99
N HIS A 103 -8.79 18.66 -2.50
CA HIS A 103 -7.55 18.84 -1.76
C HIS A 103 -6.32 18.26 -2.48
N LYS A 104 -5.14 18.67 -2.02
CA LYS A 104 -3.83 18.15 -2.44
C LYS A 104 -3.25 17.25 -1.36
N PRO A 105 -2.25 16.39 -1.69
CA PRO A 105 -1.48 15.66 -0.69
C PRO A 105 -0.94 16.60 0.40
N VAL A 106 -1.08 16.21 1.67
CA VAL A 106 -0.63 17.06 2.77
C VAL A 106 0.88 17.32 2.74
N PRO A 107 1.37 18.47 3.24
CA PRO A 107 2.80 18.73 3.40
C PRO A 107 3.50 17.63 4.22
N PRO A 108 4.79 17.34 3.96
CA PRO A 108 5.54 16.36 4.75
C PRO A 108 5.52 16.61 6.27
N SER A 109 5.61 17.86 6.71
CA SER A 109 5.54 18.22 8.15
C SER A 109 4.19 17.87 8.77
N THR A 110 3.09 18.17 8.07
CA THR A 110 1.74 17.80 8.52
C THR A 110 1.60 16.28 8.62
N PHE A 111 2.16 15.54 7.65
CA PHE A 111 2.17 14.08 7.67
C PHE A 111 2.97 13.52 8.85
N GLN A 112 4.14 14.09 9.13
CA GLN A 112 4.97 13.71 10.28
C GLN A 112 4.23 13.91 11.60
N ASN A 113 3.71 15.11 11.84
CA ASN A 113 2.95 15.42 13.05
C ASN A 113 1.76 14.47 13.27
N TYR A 114 1.12 14.07 12.16
CA TYR A 114 0.00 13.14 12.22
C TYR A 114 0.44 11.73 12.62
N ILE A 115 1.57 11.22 12.08
CA ILE A 115 2.12 9.92 12.48
C ILE A 115 2.55 9.95 13.95
N GLU A 116 3.20 11.03 14.40
CA GLU A 116 3.61 11.19 15.79
C GLU A 116 2.40 11.20 16.74
N ALA A 117 1.32 11.89 16.37
CA ALA A 117 0.06 11.87 17.12
C ALA A 117 -0.58 10.46 17.16
N LEU A 118 -0.57 9.73 16.03
CA LEU A 118 -1.03 8.34 15.97
C LEU A 118 -0.22 7.43 16.91
N GLN A 119 1.12 7.60 16.92
CA GLN A 119 1.99 6.85 17.84
C GLN A 119 1.65 7.12 19.31
N VAL A 120 1.34 8.38 19.67
CA VAL A 120 0.92 8.72 21.03
C VAL A 120 -0.41 8.05 21.37
N TYR A 121 -1.44 8.21 20.52
CA TYR A 121 -2.76 7.63 20.78
C TYR A 121 -2.75 6.11 20.85
N LEU A 122 -2.09 5.44 19.88
CA LEU A 122 -2.05 3.98 19.81
C LEU A 122 -1.21 3.33 20.91
N ASN A 123 -0.32 4.10 21.54
CA ASN A 123 0.38 3.67 22.77
C ASN A 123 -0.41 4.00 24.06
N GLY A 124 -1.68 4.42 23.97
CA GLY A 124 -2.49 4.76 25.13
C GLY A 124 -2.03 5.99 25.90
N ARG A 125 -1.15 6.83 25.30
CA ARG A 125 -0.63 8.05 25.92
C ARG A 125 -1.49 9.26 25.58
N SER A 126 -1.33 10.32 26.37
CA SER A 126 -2.01 11.60 26.13
C SER A 126 -1.18 12.54 25.26
N LEU A 127 -1.88 13.36 24.50
CA LEU A 127 -1.35 14.43 23.66
C LEU A 127 -2.02 15.75 24.08
N ASP A 128 -1.23 16.81 24.31
CA ASP A 128 -1.80 18.16 24.47
C ASP A 128 -2.36 18.65 23.12
N THR A 129 -3.63 18.97 23.12
CA THR A 129 -4.32 19.52 21.94
C THR A 129 -4.99 20.82 22.35
N ASN A 130 -4.34 21.95 22.08
CA ASN A 130 -4.82 23.30 22.42
C ASN A 130 -5.13 23.47 23.93
N GLY A 131 -4.28 22.94 24.80
CA GLY A 131 -4.46 23.00 26.26
C GLY A 131 -5.39 21.92 26.82
N TYR A 132 -5.84 20.98 26.00
CA TYR A 132 -6.65 19.84 26.43
C TYR A 132 -5.83 18.56 26.35
N GLU A 133 -5.85 17.76 27.42
CA GLU A 133 -5.27 16.42 27.44
C GLU A 133 -6.16 15.45 26.65
N SER A 134 -5.72 15.10 25.44
CA SER A 134 -6.42 14.19 24.52
C SER A 134 -5.82 12.78 24.59
N GLN A 135 -6.65 11.75 24.86
CA GLN A 135 -6.23 10.35 24.99
C GLN A 135 -7.36 9.42 24.57
N LEU A 136 -7.03 8.27 24.03
CA LEU A 136 -7.99 7.16 23.86
C LEU A 136 -8.16 6.42 25.19
N LYS A 137 -8.96 6.98 26.11
CA LYS A 137 -9.09 6.48 27.50
C LYS A 137 -9.56 5.03 27.56
N TRP A 138 -10.37 4.58 26.59
CA TRP A 138 -10.88 3.21 26.54
C TRP A 138 -9.77 2.17 26.29
N LEU A 139 -8.65 2.53 25.64
CA LEU A 139 -7.50 1.65 25.45
C LEU A 139 -6.86 1.21 26.77
N ASN A 140 -6.97 1.99 27.83
CA ASN A 140 -6.43 1.64 29.15
C ASN A 140 -7.06 0.37 29.72
N ASN A 141 -8.26 0.02 29.28
CA ASN A 141 -9.01 -1.17 29.73
C ASN A 141 -9.09 -2.26 28.64
N ALA A 142 -8.58 -1.97 27.42
CA ALA A 142 -8.56 -2.92 26.32
C ALA A 142 -7.29 -3.77 26.41
N ASN A 143 -7.45 -5.09 26.33
CA ASN A 143 -6.32 -6.02 26.28
C ASN A 143 -5.96 -6.30 24.82
N ILE A 144 -5.46 -5.25 24.13
CA ILE A 144 -5.06 -5.34 22.72
C ILE A 144 -3.63 -4.82 22.56
N ASP A 145 -2.86 -5.49 21.71
CA ASP A 145 -1.55 -5.00 21.31
C ASP A 145 -1.66 -3.72 20.48
N LYS A 146 -0.64 -2.88 20.57
CA LYS A 146 -0.55 -1.67 19.75
C LYS A 146 -0.60 -2.01 18.26
N VAL A 147 -1.47 -1.32 17.52
CA VAL A 147 -1.54 -1.45 16.06
C VAL A 147 -0.27 -0.91 15.42
N PRO A 148 0.43 -1.70 14.59
CA PRO A 148 1.57 -1.22 13.82
C PRO A 148 1.15 -0.23 12.73
N ILE A 149 1.97 0.82 12.52
CA ILE A 149 1.79 1.80 11.43
C ILE A 149 2.68 1.40 10.26
N ASP A 150 2.11 1.33 9.04
CA ASP A 150 2.80 1.08 7.78
C ASP A 150 2.74 2.33 6.89
N VAL A 151 3.89 2.98 6.69
CA VAL A 151 3.97 4.19 5.87
C VAL A 151 4.21 3.83 4.41
N ALA A 152 3.24 4.14 3.55
CA ALA A 152 3.40 4.05 2.09
C ALA A 152 4.20 5.25 1.57
N ALA A 153 5.31 4.98 0.88
CA ALA A 153 6.26 5.99 0.49
C ALA A 153 6.85 5.79 -0.91
N THR A 154 7.07 6.92 -1.61
CA THR A 154 7.73 6.95 -2.93
C THR A 154 9.00 7.82 -2.89
N GLY A 155 8.98 8.93 -2.16
CA GLY A 155 10.08 9.89 -2.10
C GLY A 155 10.94 9.78 -0.85
N PRO A 156 12.20 10.28 -0.88
CA PRO A 156 13.19 10.08 0.17
C PRO A 156 12.74 10.67 1.52
N LYS A 157 12.03 11.80 1.53
CA LYS A 157 11.53 12.43 2.76
C LYS A 157 10.53 11.54 3.49
N ILE A 158 9.56 10.96 2.76
CA ILE A 158 8.52 10.13 3.36
C ILE A 158 9.07 8.75 3.74
N ILE A 159 9.98 8.19 2.93
CA ILE A 159 10.72 6.97 3.28
C ILE A 159 11.46 7.18 4.60
N GLY A 160 12.19 8.31 4.75
CA GLY A 160 12.91 8.64 5.98
C GLY A 160 11.98 8.81 7.19
N MET A 161 10.85 9.50 7.03
CA MET A 161 9.85 9.64 8.11
C MET A 161 9.30 8.28 8.56
N GLY A 162 8.92 7.43 7.62
CA GLY A 162 8.46 6.07 7.92
C GLY A 162 9.54 5.27 8.64
N ALA A 163 10.79 5.35 8.17
CA ALA A 163 11.92 4.66 8.79
C ALA A 163 12.15 5.06 10.25
N ILE A 164 11.85 6.30 10.64
CA ILE A 164 12.05 6.81 12.00
C ILE A 164 10.81 6.60 12.88
N ASN A 165 9.62 6.80 12.35
CA ASN A 165 8.40 6.99 13.14
C ASN A 165 7.34 5.89 12.94
N ALA A 166 7.62 4.83 12.16
CA ALA A 166 6.65 3.77 11.90
C ALA A 166 7.27 2.37 12.04
N GLU A 167 6.47 1.37 12.32
CA GLU A 167 6.90 -0.04 12.42
C GLU A 167 7.18 -0.65 11.04
N ARG A 168 6.53 -0.14 9.99
CA ARG A 168 6.64 -0.65 8.63
C ARG A 168 6.78 0.48 7.62
N VAL A 169 7.52 0.22 6.54
CA VAL A 169 7.62 1.11 5.38
C VAL A 169 7.36 0.29 4.13
N SER A 170 6.35 0.69 3.35
CA SER A 170 5.99 0.03 2.09
C SER A 170 6.28 0.97 0.91
N PHE A 171 7.16 0.54 0.01
CA PHE A 171 7.57 1.35 -1.15
C PHE A 171 6.55 1.24 -2.28
N ALA A 172 6.14 2.38 -2.83
CA ALA A 172 5.37 2.48 -4.07
C ALA A 172 6.30 2.83 -5.24
N LEU A 173 7.32 1.98 -5.48
CA LEU A 173 8.39 2.19 -6.46
C LEU A 173 8.29 1.27 -7.69
N GLY A 174 7.34 0.34 -7.70
CA GLY A 174 7.26 -0.72 -8.70
C GLY A 174 8.26 -1.85 -8.46
N GLY A 175 8.38 -2.76 -9.43
CA GLY A 175 9.14 -4.02 -9.34
C GLY A 175 10.60 -3.97 -9.78
N ASP A 176 11.12 -2.79 -10.09
CA ASP A 176 12.51 -2.58 -10.46
C ASP A 176 13.42 -2.71 -9.23
N VAL A 177 14.34 -3.67 -9.23
CA VAL A 177 15.22 -4.00 -8.10
C VAL A 177 16.18 -2.84 -7.75
N ASP A 178 16.61 -2.05 -8.72
CA ASP A 178 17.50 -0.91 -8.50
C ASP A 178 16.75 0.22 -7.78
N ARG A 179 15.49 0.46 -8.16
CA ARG A 179 14.62 1.43 -7.49
C ARG A 179 14.27 1.01 -6.07
N ILE A 180 13.96 -0.26 -5.85
CA ILE A 180 13.73 -0.80 -4.49
C ILE A 180 15.01 -0.68 -3.67
N GLY A 181 16.18 -1.03 -4.23
CA GLY A 181 17.48 -0.89 -3.60
C GLY A 181 17.79 0.56 -3.20
N TRP A 182 17.45 1.52 -4.06
CA TRP A 182 17.53 2.95 -3.71
C TRP A 182 16.64 3.29 -2.51
N GLY A 183 15.39 2.82 -2.50
CA GLY A 183 14.46 3.02 -1.38
C GLY A 183 15.01 2.48 -0.05
N ILE A 184 15.58 1.27 -0.06
CA ILE A 184 16.24 0.65 1.10
C ILE A 184 17.42 1.51 1.57
N ASN A 185 18.20 2.06 0.65
CA ASN A 185 19.32 2.95 0.99
C ASN A 185 18.84 4.26 1.65
N GLN A 186 17.66 4.79 1.27
CA GLN A 186 17.06 5.94 1.97
C GLN A 186 16.70 5.58 3.42
N VAL A 187 16.12 4.39 3.66
CA VAL A 187 15.84 3.89 5.02
C VAL A 187 17.14 3.82 5.83
N LYS A 188 18.20 3.17 5.30
CA LYS A 188 19.50 3.04 5.98
C LYS A 188 20.10 4.39 6.32
N ARG A 189 20.13 5.34 5.39
CA ARG A 189 20.62 6.71 5.60
C ARG A 189 19.88 7.42 6.72
N SER A 190 18.53 7.31 6.72
CA SER A 190 17.70 7.96 7.74
C SER A 190 17.95 7.39 9.13
N LEU A 191 18.12 6.07 9.25
CA LEU A 191 18.41 5.40 10.53
C LEU A 191 19.80 5.75 11.09
N VAL A 192 20.78 6.09 10.24
CA VAL A 192 22.11 6.54 10.68
C VAL A 192 22.08 8.00 11.12
N SER A 193 21.29 8.84 10.43
CA SER A 193 21.31 10.30 10.63
C SER A 193 20.35 10.79 11.71
N ASN A 194 19.44 9.96 12.19
CA ASN A 194 18.38 10.36 13.12
C ASN A 194 18.16 9.29 14.20
N THR A 195 17.74 9.73 15.38
CA THR A 195 17.30 8.82 16.43
C THR A 195 15.92 8.28 16.08
N ARG A 196 15.79 6.96 15.97
CA ARG A 196 14.51 6.30 15.77
C ARG A 196 13.68 6.37 17.05
N THR A 197 12.38 6.62 16.90
CA THR A 197 11.43 6.70 18.02
C THR A 197 10.86 5.35 18.44
N ILE A 198 11.15 4.30 17.69
CA ILE A 198 10.67 2.93 17.87
C ILE A 198 11.88 1.99 17.96
N ASP A 199 11.91 1.08 18.93
CA ASP A 199 13.09 0.25 19.23
C ASP A 199 13.45 -0.72 18.09
N ALA A 200 12.44 -1.37 17.47
CA ALA A 200 12.67 -2.32 16.38
C ALA A 200 12.97 -1.62 15.05
N LYS A 201 13.81 -2.21 14.20
CA LYS A 201 14.00 -1.76 12.81
C LYS A 201 12.66 -1.85 12.03
N PRO A 202 12.41 -0.93 11.07
CA PRO A 202 11.19 -1.02 10.28
C PRO A 202 11.20 -2.25 9.37
N SER A 203 10.10 -2.99 9.36
CA SER A 203 9.84 -4.03 8.35
C SER A 203 9.57 -3.38 6.99
N LEU A 204 10.14 -3.93 5.92
CA LEU A 204 10.06 -3.35 4.58
C LEU A 204 9.07 -4.12 3.70
N GLY A 205 8.22 -3.37 3.02
CA GLY A 205 7.26 -3.88 2.04
C GLY A 205 7.33 -3.13 0.72
N VAL A 206 6.64 -3.68 -0.30
CA VAL A 206 6.48 -3.06 -1.62
C VAL A 206 5.06 -3.22 -2.12
N TYR A 207 4.57 -2.23 -2.88
CA TYR A 207 3.37 -2.33 -3.69
C TYR A 207 3.75 -2.75 -5.09
N LEU A 208 3.24 -3.89 -5.58
CA LEU A 208 3.57 -4.43 -6.89
C LEU A 208 2.31 -4.75 -7.70
N ASN A 209 2.29 -4.27 -8.93
CA ASN A 209 1.32 -4.75 -9.90
C ASN A 209 1.74 -6.13 -10.36
N ILE A 210 0.88 -7.15 -10.18
CA ILE A 210 1.22 -8.55 -10.43
C ILE A 210 0.14 -9.21 -11.28
N CYS A 211 0.57 -9.92 -12.34
CA CYS A 211 -0.31 -10.77 -13.13
C CYS A 211 0.44 -12.03 -13.59
N VAL A 212 0.02 -13.19 -13.11
CA VAL A 212 0.52 -14.48 -13.57
C VAL A 212 -0.25 -14.91 -14.81
N HIS A 213 0.42 -14.90 -15.97
CA HIS A 213 -0.17 -15.23 -17.25
C HIS A 213 0.90 -15.69 -18.24
N ASP A 214 0.62 -16.73 -19.07
CA ASP A 214 1.61 -17.29 -19.99
C ASP A 214 1.93 -16.34 -21.16
N ASP A 215 0.95 -15.52 -21.58
CA ASP A 215 1.14 -14.43 -22.54
C ASP A 215 1.52 -13.15 -21.79
N VAL A 216 2.79 -12.75 -21.87
CA VAL A 216 3.34 -11.55 -21.21
C VAL A 216 2.67 -10.26 -21.73
N LYS A 217 2.30 -10.19 -23.01
CA LYS A 217 1.62 -9.01 -23.57
C LYS A 217 0.23 -8.87 -22.95
N ARG A 218 -0.50 -9.99 -22.83
CA ARG A 218 -1.79 -9.97 -22.15
C ARG A 218 -1.67 -9.62 -20.67
N ALA A 219 -0.68 -10.18 -19.98
CA ALA A 219 -0.38 -9.81 -18.60
C ALA A 219 -0.14 -8.31 -18.44
N ALA A 220 0.64 -7.71 -19.34
CA ALA A 220 0.90 -6.26 -19.33
C ALA A 220 -0.37 -5.43 -19.53
N GLU A 221 -1.26 -5.83 -20.43
CA GLU A 221 -2.57 -5.16 -20.60
C GLU A 221 -3.42 -5.23 -19.34
N LEU A 222 -3.46 -6.39 -18.69
CA LEU A 222 -4.25 -6.63 -17.48
C LEU A 222 -3.78 -5.77 -16.28
N VAL A 223 -2.47 -5.53 -16.14
CA VAL A 223 -1.93 -4.69 -15.05
C VAL A 223 -1.79 -3.22 -15.41
N ARG A 224 -1.89 -2.85 -16.69
CA ARG A 224 -1.69 -1.48 -17.18
C ARG A 224 -2.43 -0.41 -16.37
N PRO A 225 -3.74 -0.57 -16.01
CA PRO A 225 -4.45 0.42 -15.21
C PRO A 225 -3.80 0.65 -13.83
N GLY A 226 -3.40 -0.42 -13.17
CA GLY A 226 -2.73 -0.36 -11.87
C GLY A 226 -1.34 0.24 -11.96
N VAL A 227 -0.55 -0.14 -12.98
CA VAL A 227 0.78 0.45 -13.25
C VAL A 227 0.67 1.97 -13.43
N GLY A 228 -0.31 2.46 -14.20
CA GLY A 228 -0.55 3.89 -14.40
C GLY A 228 -0.77 4.63 -13.08
N ILE A 229 -1.55 4.07 -12.16
CA ILE A 229 -1.79 4.63 -10.83
C ILE A 229 -0.49 4.75 -10.04
N PHE A 230 0.26 3.66 -9.91
CA PHE A 230 1.44 3.62 -9.04
C PHE A 230 2.65 4.34 -9.66
N ALA A 231 2.83 4.27 -10.96
CA ALA A 231 3.87 5.00 -11.67
C ALA A 231 3.66 6.52 -11.63
N HIS A 232 2.41 7.00 -11.63
CA HIS A 232 2.07 8.40 -11.47
C HIS A 232 2.73 9.04 -10.24
N PHE A 233 2.81 8.34 -9.10
CA PHE A 233 3.44 8.88 -7.88
C PHE A 233 4.91 9.28 -8.09
N THR A 234 5.65 8.59 -8.96
CA THR A 234 7.02 8.97 -9.35
C THR A 234 7.01 10.11 -10.38
N GLY A 235 5.96 10.22 -11.18
CA GLY A 235 5.75 11.28 -12.16
C GLY A 235 5.35 12.63 -11.57
N MET A 236 4.87 12.69 -10.34
CA MET A 236 4.37 13.94 -9.73
C MET A 236 5.41 15.06 -9.74
N PRO A 237 4.99 16.33 -9.91
CA PRO A 237 5.89 17.49 -9.83
C PRO A 237 6.68 17.52 -8.52
N GLY A 238 8.01 17.68 -8.62
CA GLY A 238 8.91 17.70 -7.47
C GLY A 238 9.24 16.32 -6.87
N ALA A 239 8.81 15.23 -7.49
CA ALA A 239 9.26 13.89 -7.10
C ALA A 239 10.77 13.74 -7.37
N ASN A 240 11.48 13.05 -6.45
CA ASN A 240 12.88 12.69 -6.68
C ASN A 240 12.96 11.55 -7.70
N ARG A 241 13.78 11.74 -8.75
CA ARG A 241 13.92 10.80 -9.85
C ARG A 241 15.37 10.31 -10.07
N GLU A 242 16.27 10.58 -9.14
CA GLU A 242 17.67 10.14 -9.24
C GLU A 242 17.85 8.64 -9.43
N HIS A 243 16.85 7.86 -8.96
CA HIS A 243 16.82 6.41 -9.05
C HIS A 243 16.05 5.88 -10.27
N VAL A 244 15.58 6.76 -11.15
CA VAL A 244 14.82 6.37 -12.34
C VAL A 244 15.77 6.08 -13.49
N ASN A 245 15.60 4.90 -14.12
CA ASN A 245 16.34 4.54 -15.32
C ASN A 245 16.09 5.60 -16.43
N GLN A 246 17.14 5.94 -17.18
CA GLN A 246 17.05 6.92 -18.26
C GLN A 246 15.97 6.56 -19.30
N ALA A 247 15.80 5.26 -19.60
CA ALA A 247 14.76 4.78 -20.52
C ALA A 247 13.33 5.05 -20.04
N ASP A 248 13.11 5.20 -18.72
CA ASP A 248 11.78 5.37 -18.12
C ASP A 248 11.46 6.85 -17.81
N GLN A 249 12.43 7.76 -17.92
CA GLN A 249 12.22 9.16 -17.55
C GLN A 249 11.09 9.82 -18.33
N SER A 250 11.05 9.62 -19.66
CA SER A 250 9.97 10.17 -20.50
C SER A 250 8.59 9.63 -20.12
N THR A 251 8.49 8.36 -19.76
CA THR A 251 7.22 7.75 -19.32
C THR A 251 6.74 8.40 -17.99
N PHE A 252 7.65 8.62 -17.04
CA PHE A 252 7.28 9.31 -15.80
C PHE A 252 6.94 10.78 -16.02
N ASP A 253 7.58 11.47 -16.99
CA ASP A 253 7.25 12.85 -17.37
C ASP A 253 5.84 12.93 -17.96
N ASN A 254 5.51 12.03 -18.88
CA ASN A 254 4.18 11.93 -19.49
C ASN A 254 3.11 11.62 -18.43
N LEU A 255 3.37 10.66 -17.52
CA LEU A 255 2.46 10.35 -16.42
C LEU A 255 2.31 11.52 -15.45
N GLY A 256 3.36 12.29 -15.20
CA GLY A 256 3.31 13.45 -14.31
C GLY A 256 2.51 14.63 -14.86
N SER A 257 2.64 14.91 -16.17
CA SER A 257 1.99 16.04 -16.84
C SER A 257 0.61 15.70 -17.41
N GLY A 258 0.40 14.46 -17.87
CA GLY A 258 -0.79 14.02 -18.58
C GLY A 258 -1.75 13.14 -17.76
N TYR A 259 -1.51 12.94 -16.46
CA TYR A 259 -2.38 12.08 -15.65
C TYR A 259 -3.77 12.67 -15.44
N ASP A 260 -4.76 12.04 -16.06
CA ASP A 260 -6.16 12.41 -15.90
C ASP A 260 -6.74 11.78 -14.62
N LYS A 261 -6.87 12.57 -13.57
CA LYS A 261 -7.41 12.14 -12.28
C LYS A 261 -8.89 11.76 -12.33
N ALA A 262 -9.65 12.31 -13.27
CA ALA A 262 -11.05 11.93 -13.47
C ALA A 262 -11.18 10.51 -14.05
N ARG A 263 -10.15 10.04 -14.75
CA ARG A 263 -10.02 8.68 -15.29
C ARG A 263 -9.05 7.81 -14.50
N HIS A 264 -8.91 8.08 -13.21
CA HIS A 264 -8.05 7.34 -12.31
C HIS A 264 -8.33 5.83 -12.35
N GLY A 265 -7.32 5.03 -12.66
CA GLY A 265 -7.42 3.57 -12.73
C GLY A 265 -8.22 3.03 -13.92
N LYS A 266 -8.46 3.82 -14.96
CA LYS A 266 -9.06 3.34 -16.24
C LYS A 266 -7.96 2.98 -17.22
N GLY A 267 -8.00 1.74 -17.74
CA GLY A 267 -7.00 1.22 -18.68
C GLY A 267 -7.03 1.91 -20.06
N ASP A 268 -8.17 2.45 -20.46
CA ASP A 268 -8.37 3.20 -21.70
C ASP A 268 -8.05 4.71 -21.57
N ALA A 269 -7.58 5.17 -20.42
CA ALA A 269 -7.12 6.54 -20.26
C ALA A 269 -5.84 6.78 -21.07
N ALA A 270 -5.72 7.96 -21.72
CA ALA A 270 -4.57 8.30 -22.57
C ALA A 270 -3.22 8.08 -21.86
N HIS A 271 -3.09 8.55 -20.63
CA HIS A 271 -1.87 8.38 -19.83
C HIS A 271 -1.51 6.90 -19.56
N ALA A 272 -2.48 5.98 -19.59
CA ALA A 272 -2.22 4.56 -19.42
C ALA A 272 -1.76 3.89 -20.74
N GLN A 273 -2.20 4.40 -21.89
CA GLN A 273 -1.87 3.85 -23.21
C GLN A 273 -0.42 4.13 -23.64
N ASP A 274 0.17 5.22 -23.18
CA ASP A 274 1.54 5.66 -23.57
C ASP A 274 2.67 4.82 -22.93
N MET A 275 2.35 3.88 -22.02
CA MET A 275 3.36 3.03 -21.36
C MET A 275 3.75 1.86 -22.27
N SER A 276 5.03 1.72 -22.58
CA SER A 276 5.56 0.59 -23.36
C SER A 276 5.50 -0.73 -22.59
N LEU A 277 5.58 -1.86 -23.31
CA LEU A 277 5.63 -3.18 -22.70
C LEU A 277 6.86 -3.32 -21.79
N GLU A 278 8.01 -2.82 -22.22
CA GLU A 278 9.27 -2.87 -21.48
C GLU A 278 9.18 -2.08 -20.17
N PHE A 279 8.50 -0.92 -20.17
CA PHE A 279 8.25 -0.14 -18.97
C PHE A 279 7.36 -0.91 -17.99
N ILE A 280 6.24 -1.47 -18.49
CA ILE A 280 5.30 -2.23 -17.66
C ILE A 280 5.99 -3.46 -17.07
N ASP A 281 6.79 -4.18 -17.86
CA ASP A 281 7.53 -5.34 -17.37
C ASP A 281 8.54 -4.97 -16.29
N ARG A 282 9.30 -3.89 -16.43
CA ARG A 282 10.21 -3.42 -15.37
C ARG A 282 9.45 -3.01 -14.10
N PHE A 283 8.34 -2.29 -14.27
CA PHE A 283 7.59 -1.72 -13.15
C PHE A 283 6.72 -2.75 -12.40
N SER A 284 6.37 -3.86 -13.02
CA SER A 284 5.45 -4.88 -12.48
C SER A 284 6.10 -6.26 -12.37
N VAL A 285 5.36 -7.24 -11.89
CA VAL A 285 5.72 -8.66 -11.89
C VAL A 285 4.72 -9.39 -12.77
N ILE A 286 5.08 -9.64 -14.02
CA ILE A 286 4.19 -10.23 -15.02
C ILE A 286 4.84 -11.40 -15.75
N GLY A 287 4.04 -12.33 -16.22
CA GLY A 287 4.49 -13.47 -17.02
C GLY A 287 4.13 -14.83 -16.40
N PRO A 288 4.75 -15.91 -16.91
CA PRO A 288 4.56 -17.25 -16.36
C PRO A 288 5.02 -17.36 -14.91
N PRO A 289 4.55 -18.37 -14.15
CA PRO A 289 4.86 -18.52 -12.72
C PRO A 289 6.34 -18.46 -12.38
N GLU A 290 7.20 -19.13 -13.15
CA GLU A 290 8.64 -19.18 -12.91
C GLU A 290 9.32 -17.80 -13.07
N VAL A 291 8.83 -16.97 -13.99
CA VAL A 291 9.32 -15.58 -14.18
C VAL A 291 8.91 -14.73 -13.00
N CYS A 292 7.64 -14.81 -12.57
CA CYS A 292 7.13 -14.11 -11.40
C CYS A 292 7.86 -14.52 -10.12
N ILE A 293 8.06 -15.81 -9.90
CA ILE A 293 8.79 -16.36 -8.75
C ILE A 293 10.22 -15.85 -8.72
N LYS A 294 10.92 -15.88 -9.87
CA LYS A 294 12.30 -15.39 -9.95
C LYS A 294 12.38 -13.92 -9.54
N LYS A 295 11.56 -13.05 -10.14
CA LYS A 295 11.56 -11.61 -9.85
C LYS A 295 11.22 -11.32 -8.38
N LEU A 296 10.26 -12.03 -7.79
CA LEU A 296 9.93 -11.91 -6.38
C LEU A 296 11.04 -12.42 -5.45
N LYS A 297 11.80 -13.47 -5.83
CA LYS A 297 12.98 -13.93 -5.09
C LYS A 297 14.10 -12.89 -5.14
N ASP A 298 14.33 -12.24 -6.28
CA ASP A 298 15.31 -11.15 -6.42
C ASP A 298 14.92 -9.96 -5.49
N ILE A 299 13.64 -9.60 -5.45
CA ILE A 299 13.11 -8.57 -4.53
C ILE A 299 13.26 -9.00 -3.06
N ARG A 300 12.94 -10.26 -2.72
CA ARG A 300 13.12 -10.80 -1.37
C ARG A 300 14.58 -10.73 -0.91
N ALA A 301 15.52 -11.01 -1.81
CA ALA A 301 16.95 -10.98 -1.52
C ALA A 301 17.46 -9.58 -1.13
N LEU A 302 16.76 -8.51 -1.50
CA LEU A 302 17.05 -7.14 -1.05
C LEU A 302 16.65 -6.89 0.42
N GLY A 303 15.90 -7.79 1.05
CA GLY A 303 15.39 -7.65 2.40
C GLY A 303 13.93 -7.17 2.47
N ILE A 304 13.18 -7.29 1.37
CA ILE A 304 11.73 -7.04 1.37
C ILE A 304 11.02 -8.25 2.00
N GLU A 305 10.21 -7.96 3.00
CA GLU A 305 9.50 -8.98 3.79
C GLU A 305 8.03 -9.13 3.37
N ARG A 306 7.45 -8.09 2.73
CA ARG A 306 6.04 -8.02 2.40
C ARG A 306 5.80 -7.45 1.01
N VAL A 307 4.83 -8.03 0.29
CA VAL A 307 4.34 -7.57 -1.00
C VAL A 307 2.84 -7.30 -0.93
N SER A 308 2.44 -6.07 -1.19
CA SER A 308 1.04 -5.72 -1.48
C SER A 308 0.77 -6.01 -2.96
N VAL A 309 0.00 -7.05 -3.21
CA VAL A 309 -0.31 -7.59 -4.55
C VAL A 309 -1.47 -6.81 -5.15
N ILE A 310 -1.18 -5.98 -6.15
CA ILE A 310 -2.16 -5.25 -6.94
C ILE A 310 -2.40 -6.05 -8.21
N GLY A 311 -3.42 -6.90 -8.18
CA GLY A 311 -3.84 -7.71 -9.34
C GLY A 311 -4.57 -6.90 -10.41
N PRO A 312 -4.89 -7.56 -11.56
CA PRO A 312 -5.85 -7.04 -12.52
C PRO A 312 -7.20 -6.72 -11.86
N ARG A 313 -7.89 -5.74 -12.39
CA ARG A 313 -9.15 -5.24 -11.82
C ARG A 313 -10.35 -6.07 -12.28
N PRO A 314 -11.11 -6.72 -11.37
CA PRO A 314 -12.28 -7.53 -11.77
C PRO A 314 -13.38 -6.71 -12.45
N ASP A 315 -13.54 -5.43 -12.11
CA ASP A 315 -14.53 -4.53 -12.73
C ASP A 315 -14.20 -4.17 -14.19
N GLN A 316 -12.97 -4.43 -14.66
CA GLN A 316 -12.53 -4.19 -16.04
C GLN A 316 -12.28 -5.49 -16.82
N PHE A 317 -11.84 -6.54 -16.16
CA PHE A 317 -11.35 -7.76 -16.80
C PHE A 317 -12.08 -9.04 -16.37
N GLY A 318 -13.07 -8.92 -15.46
CA GLY A 318 -13.94 -10.04 -15.08
C GLY A 318 -13.16 -11.29 -14.66
N ALA A 319 -13.51 -12.42 -15.27
CA ALA A 319 -12.93 -13.74 -14.96
C ALA A 319 -11.41 -13.84 -15.16
N GLU A 320 -10.82 -13.07 -16.11
CA GLU A 320 -9.36 -13.07 -16.28
C GLU A 320 -8.63 -12.50 -15.07
N ALA A 321 -9.19 -11.47 -14.43
CA ALA A 321 -8.64 -10.89 -13.22
C ALA A 321 -8.70 -11.89 -12.05
N GLU A 322 -9.81 -12.61 -11.92
CA GLU A 322 -9.97 -13.65 -10.89
C GLU A 322 -9.00 -14.81 -11.12
N HIS A 323 -8.89 -15.28 -12.35
CA HIS A 323 -7.97 -16.35 -12.71
C HIS A 323 -6.50 -15.98 -12.45
N ALA A 324 -6.09 -14.74 -12.75
CA ALA A 324 -4.74 -14.26 -12.45
C ALA A 324 -4.45 -14.26 -10.95
N LEU A 325 -5.42 -13.90 -10.11
CA LEU A 325 -5.30 -13.96 -8.66
C LEU A 325 -5.16 -15.41 -8.15
N GLU A 326 -5.97 -16.30 -8.67
CA GLU A 326 -5.95 -17.72 -8.33
C GLU A 326 -4.62 -18.38 -8.76
N ARG A 327 -4.13 -18.10 -9.96
CA ARG A 327 -2.80 -18.56 -10.42
C ARG A 327 -1.67 -18.01 -9.56
N PHE A 328 -1.74 -16.75 -9.14
CA PHE A 328 -0.75 -16.22 -8.21
C PHE A 328 -0.75 -17.00 -6.89
N ALA A 329 -1.92 -17.29 -6.36
CA ALA A 329 -2.05 -18.05 -5.11
C ALA A 329 -1.59 -19.50 -5.24
N SER A 330 -1.98 -20.21 -6.31
CA SER A 330 -1.64 -21.63 -6.50
C SER A 330 -0.21 -21.86 -6.96
N ASP A 331 0.31 -20.99 -7.84
CA ASP A 331 1.56 -21.27 -8.57
C ASP A 331 2.76 -20.50 -7.96
N VAL A 332 2.50 -19.34 -7.30
CA VAL A 332 3.58 -18.47 -6.83
C VAL A 332 3.73 -18.47 -5.30
N ILE A 333 2.63 -18.28 -4.52
CA ILE A 333 2.70 -18.22 -3.05
C ILE A 333 3.43 -19.42 -2.44
N PRO A 334 3.20 -20.67 -2.86
CA PRO A 334 3.85 -21.83 -2.26
C PRO A 334 5.38 -21.81 -2.33
N ALA A 335 5.96 -21.19 -3.36
CA ALA A 335 7.42 -21.05 -3.51
C ALA A 335 8.09 -20.16 -2.43
N PHE A 336 7.31 -19.52 -1.57
CA PHE A 336 7.76 -18.61 -0.50
C PHE A 336 7.34 -19.08 0.91
N ARG A 337 6.70 -20.26 1.01
CA ARG A 337 6.21 -20.82 2.30
C ARG A 337 7.17 -21.86 2.90
N SER A 338 8.20 -22.26 2.14
CA SER A 338 9.25 -23.19 2.59
C SER A 338 10.41 -22.46 3.27
#